data_251ea806a21ec6d477e2241802bd8d15
#
_entry.id   251ea806a21ec6d477e2241802bd8d15
#
_cell.length_a   1.000
_cell.length_b   1.000
_cell.length_c   1.000
_cell.angle_alpha   90.00
_cell.angle_beta   90.00
_cell.angle_gamma   90.00
#
_symmetry.space_group_name_H-M   'P 1'
#
loop_
_entity.id
_entity.type
_entity.pdbx_description
1 polymer ?
#
loop_
_entity_poly.entity_id
_entity_poly.type
_entity_poly.pdbx_seq_one_letter_code
_entity_poly.pdbx_strand_id
1 'polypeptide(L)'
;MNYGIQINSNNIIVGSIATSGSLPSGWIAITEAQYPSAQVQGASWDASTSTVNPPASNYNLNKVQQQQIGVVYGQLQAALVSPYAFTTSGGVSSTFPMDDTAQKNYANANTMYNLNQQPLPSGFFFYDVNQVAVPFTVADIKNLYLGAGGRNQAYYAAFEKAKNDILAATTVSAVQSITLSNP
;
A
#
# COMPACT_ATOMS: atom_id res chain seq x y z
N MET A 1 -6.12 -43.17 -14.54
CA MET A 1 -5.73 -41.77 -14.78
C MET A 1 -4.53 -41.48 -13.87
N ASN A 2 -3.54 -40.73 -14.34
CA ASN A 2 -2.38 -40.35 -13.53
C ASN A 2 -2.60 -38.95 -12.97
N TYR A 3 -2.30 -38.75 -11.70
CA TYR A 3 -2.46 -37.50 -11.01
C TYR A 3 -1.09 -36.97 -10.56
N GLY A 4 -0.86 -35.68 -10.70
CA GLY A 4 0.42 -35.06 -10.34
C GLY A 4 0.27 -33.65 -9.80
N ILE A 5 1.30 -33.21 -9.07
CA ILE A 5 1.43 -31.86 -8.52
C ILE A 5 2.77 -31.25 -8.89
N GLN A 6 2.79 -29.94 -8.97
CA GLN A 6 4.00 -29.12 -8.93
C GLN A 6 4.08 -28.35 -7.62
N ILE A 7 5.28 -28.24 -7.06
CA ILE A 7 5.54 -27.50 -5.82
C ILE A 7 6.56 -26.39 -6.07
N ASN A 8 6.47 -25.32 -5.26
CA ASN A 8 7.53 -24.29 -5.19
C ASN A 8 8.60 -24.69 -4.17
N SER A 9 9.61 -23.82 -3.99
CA SER A 9 10.71 -24.00 -3.03
C SER A 9 10.28 -24.17 -1.56
N ASN A 10 9.05 -23.79 -1.22
CA ASN A 10 8.47 -23.93 0.12
C ASN A 10 7.53 -25.12 0.25
N ASN A 11 7.58 -26.07 -0.69
CA ASN A 11 6.70 -27.23 -0.80
C ASN A 11 5.20 -26.90 -0.92
N ILE A 12 4.85 -25.67 -1.29
CA ILE A 12 3.46 -25.30 -1.58
C ILE A 12 3.08 -25.76 -2.98
N ILE A 13 1.92 -26.40 -3.11
CA ILE A 13 1.41 -26.87 -4.39
C ILE A 13 0.99 -25.66 -5.23
N VAL A 14 1.62 -25.51 -6.38
CA VAL A 14 1.38 -24.40 -7.34
C VAL A 14 0.70 -24.87 -8.62
N GLY A 15 0.58 -26.18 -8.81
CA GLY A 15 -0.13 -26.79 -9.94
C GLY A 15 -0.57 -28.19 -9.64
N SER A 16 -1.71 -28.62 -10.22
CA SER A 16 -2.22 -29.97 -10.17
C SER A 16 -2.74 -30.39 -11.55
N ILE A 17 -2.54 -31.65 -11.91
CA ILE A 17 -2.95 -32.20 -13.21
C ILE A 17 -3.52 -33.62 -13.05
N ALA A 18 -4.53 -33.93 -13.87
CA ALA A 18 -5.00 -35.28 -14.12
C ALA A 18 -4.83 -35.61 -15.61
N THR A 19 -4.16 -36.68 -15.96
CA THR A 19 -3.87 -37.04 -17.34
C THR A 19 -4.04 -38.57 -17.58
N SER A 20 -4.40 -38.96 -18.79
CA SER A 20 -4.42 -40.36 -19.22
C SER A 20 -3.03 -40.87 -19.65
N GLY A 21 -2.07 -39.93 -19.89
CA GLY A 21 -0.69 -40.24 -20.25
C GLY A 21 0.26 -40.21 -19.04
N SER A 22 1.57 -40.31 -19.32
CA SER A 22 2.59 -40.09 -18.29
C SER A 22 2.60 -38.65 -17.78
N LEU A 23 3.00 -38.48 -16.51
CA LEU A 23 3.19 -37.13 -15.94
C LEU A 23 4.38 -36.45 -16.63
N PRO A 24 4.29 -35.12 -16.88
CA PRO A 24 5.42 -34.36 -17.40
C PRO A 24 6.61 -34.39 -16.43
N SER A 25 7.81 -34.14 -16.95
CA SER A 25 9.03 -34.03 -16.12
C SER A 25 8.89 -32.95 -15.07
N GLY A 26 9.33 -33.21 -13.84
CA GLY A 26 9.25 -32.27 -12.71
C GLY A 26 7.91 -32.30 -11.95
N TRP A 27 6.98 -33.15 -12.34
CA TRP A 27 5.74 -33.37 -11.59
C TRP A 27 5.88 -34.52 -10.61
N ILE A 28 5.32 -34.36 -9.42
CA ILE A 28 5.28 -35.36 -8.36
C ILE A 28 3.98 -36.15 -8.52
N ALA A 29 4.07 -37.49 -8.64
CA ALA A 29 2.90 -38.35 -8.70
C ALA A 29 2.17 -38.39 -7.34
N ILE A 30 0.84 -38.29 -7.39
CA ILE A 30 -0.03 -38.41 -6.22
C ILE A 30 -1.14 -39.43 -6.51
N THR A 31 -1.83 -39.87 -5.46
CA THR A 31 -2.98 -40.79 -5.61
C THR A 31 -4.24 -40.02 -6.05
N GLU A 32 -5.20 -40.77 -6.62
CA GLU A 32 -6.52 -40.21 -6.94
C GLU A 32 -7.21 -39.61 -5.71
N ALA A 33 -7.07 -40.24 -4.55
CA ALA A 33 -7.64 -39.77 -3.29
C ALA A 33 -7.02 -38.44 -2.81
N GLN A 34 -5.77 -38.15 -3.16
CA GLN A 34 -5.07 -36.89 -2.79
C GLN A 34 -5.37 -35.75 -3.74
N TYR A 35 -5.81 -36.02 -4.97
CA TYR A 35 -5.99 -35.03 -6.01
C TYR A 35 -6.97 -33.89 -5.64
N PRO A 36 -8.15 -34.16 -5.05
CA PRO A 36 -9.03 -33.06 -4.61
C PRO A 36 -8.38 -32.13 -3.58
N SER A 37 -7.62 -32.70 -2.63
CA SER A 37 -6.89 -31.89 -1.62
C SER A 37 -5.77 -31.05 -2.25
N ALA A 38 -5.11 -31.56 -3.29
CA ALA A 38 -4.07 -30.86 -4.02
C ALA A 38 -4.58 -29.63 -4.82
N GLN A 39 -5.88 -29.55 -5.11
CA GLN A 39 -6.51 -28.42 -5.78
C GLN A 39 -6.85 -27.27 -4.82
N VAL A 40 -6.74 -27.49 -3.52
CA VAL A 40 -7.01 -26.45 -2.52
C VAL A 40 -5.85 -25.46 -2.48
N GLN A 41 -6.15 -24.18 -2.67
CA GLN A 41 -5.13 -23.15 -2.65
C GLN A 41 -4.38 -23.11 -1.30
N GLY A 42 -3.07 -23.20 -1.33
CA GLY A 42 -2.21 -23.21 -0.15
C GLY A 42 -1.97 -24.61 0.44
N ALA A 43 -2.49 -25.68 -0.19
CA ALA A 43 -2.10 -27.04 0.13
C ALA A 43 -0.59 -27.23 -0.05
N SER A 44 0.01 -28.11 0.75
CA SER A 44 1.44 -28.38 0.71
C SER A 44 1.72 -29.87 0.53
N TRP A 45 2.91 -30.17 0.02
CA TRP A 45 3.41 -31.53 -0.14
C TRP A 45 4.41 -31.86 0.96
N ASP A 46 4.19 -32.98 1.66
CA ASP A 46 5.16 -33.54 2.57
C ASP A 46 5.87 -34.72 1.88
N ALA A 47 7.13 -34.49 1.54
CA ALA A 47 7.93 -35.52 0.83
C ALA A 47 8.30 -36.71 1.73
N SER A 48 8.33 -36.52 3.06
CA SER A 48 8.69 -37.60 4.00
C SER A 48 7.58 -38.62 4.17
N THR A 49 6.34 -38.19 4.10
CA THR A 49 5.13 -39.01 4.22
C THR A 49 4.44 -39.27 2.88
N SER A 50 4.90 -38.61 1.81
CA SER A 50 4.26 -38.62 0.48
C SER A 50 2.77 -38.26 0.55
N THR A 51 2.44 -37.22 1.30
CA THR A 51 1.05 -36.76 1.51
C THR A 51 0.83 -35.31 1.08
N VAL A 52 -0.41 -35.04 0.61
CA VAL A 52 -0.92 -33.69 0.41
C VAL A 52 -1.54 -33.24 1.73
N ASN A 53 -0.96 -32.20 2.31
CA ASN A 53 -1.49 -31.56 3.52
C ASN A 53 -2.43 -30.43 3.17
N PRO A 54 -3.51 -30.22 3.94
CA PRO A 54 -4.35 -29.06 3.79
C PRO A 54 -3.54 -27.77 4.03
N PRO A 55 -4.00 -26.61 3.51
CA PRO A 55 -3.36 -25.33 3.83
C PRO A 55 -3.29 -25.15 5.33
N ALA A 56 -2.19 -24.53 5.81
CA ALA A 56 -2.11 -24.14 7.21
C ALA A 56 -3.36 -23.36 7.62
N SER A 57 -3.84 -23.56 8.83
CA SER A 57 -5.10 -22.95 9.31
C SER A 57 -5.15 -21.42 9.18
N ASN A 58 -3.97 -20.77 9.20
CA ASN A 58 -3.81 -19.32 9.02
C ASN A 58 -3.45 -18.90 7.58
N TYR A 59 -3.33 -19.83 6.61
CA TYR A 59 -2.90 -19.51 5.24
C TYR A 59 -3.79 -18.46 4.57
N ASN A 60 -5.10 -18.65 4.63
CA ASN A 60 -6.05 -17.69 4.07
C ASN A 60 -6.02 -16.35 4.80
N LEU A 61 -5.85 -16.36 6.12
CA LEU A 61 -5.74 -15.14 6.92
C LEU A 61 -4.50 -14.34 6.52
N ASN A 62 -3.33 -14.98 6.49
CA ASN A 62 -2.07 -14.32 6.10
C ASN A 62 -2.17 -13.71 4.69
N LYS A 63 -2.78 -14.43 3.73
CA LYS A 63 -2.99 -13.91 2.38
C LYS A 63 -3.88 -12.66 2.37
N VAL A 64 -4.98 -12.69 3.11
CA VAL A 64 -5.90 -11.54 3.22
C VAL A 64 -5.23 -10.37 3.94
N GLN A 65 -4.40 -10.62 4.97
CA GLN A 65 -3.60 -9.58 5.62
C GLN A 65 -2.66 -8.88 4.63
N GLN A 66 -1.92 -9.61 3.79
CA GLN A 66 -1.03 -9.01 2.80
C GLN A 66 -1.81 -8.21 1.73
N GLN A 67 -2.95 -8.72 1.29
CA GLN A 67 -3.83 -7.99 0.36
C GLN A 67 -4.35 -6.70 0.98
N GLN A 68 -4.80 -6.72 2.24
CA GLN A 68 -5.32 -5.55 2.93
C GLN A 68 -4.24 -4.50 3.19
N ILE A 69 -3.01 -4.89 3.53
CA ILE A 69 -1.86 -3.97 3.61
C ILE A 69 -1.67 -3.25 2.28
N GLY A 70 -1.77 -3.95 1.14
CA GLY A 70 -1.73 -3.34 -0.18
C GLY A 70 -2.85 -2.33 -0.42
N VAL A 71 -4.08 -2.63 0.00
CA VAL A 71 -5.22 -1.70 -0.09
C VAL A 71 -4.99 -0.45 0.73
N VAL A 72 -4.58 -0.58 2.00
CA VAL A 72 -4.31 0.56 2.90
C VAL A 72 -3.10 1.37 2.40
N TYR A 73 -2.09 0.74 1.81
CA TYR A 73 -0.99 1.45 1.14
C TYR A 73 -1.47 2.27 -0.06
N GLY A 74 -2.38 1.74 -0.88
CA GLY A 74 -3.02 2.50 -1.95
C GLY A 74 -3.78 3.73 -1.44
N GLN A 75 -4.50 3.58 -0.32
CA GLN A 75 -5.17 4.70 0.36
C GLN A 75 -4.16 5.75 0.86
N LEU A 76 -3.02 5.33 1.43
CA LEU A 76 -1.94 6.24 1.81
C LEU A 76 -1.43 7.04 0.61
N GLN A 77 -1.12 6.38 -0.51
CA GLN A 77 -0.63 7.07 -1.71
C GLN A 77 -1.64 8.12 -2.21
N ALA A 78 -2.94 7.78 -2.22
CA ALA A 78 -3.99 8.72 -2.59
C ALA A 78 -4.10 9.90 -1.60
N ALA A 79 -3.95 9.64 -0.30
CA ALA A 79 -4.01 10.66 0.73
C ALA A 79 -2.83 11.65 0.66
N LEU A 80 -1.61 11.16 0.38
CA LEU A 80 -0.41 11.98 0.28
C LEU A 80 -0.48 13.01 -0.85
N VAL A 81 -1.16 12.69 -1.95
CA VAL A 81 -1.34 13.60 -3.10
C VAL A 81 -2.69 14.35 -3.07
N SER A 82 -3.54 14.08 -2.07
CA SER A 82 -4.80 14.80 -1.92
C SER A 82 -4.54 16.29 -1.63
N PRO A 83 -5.35 17.20 -2.18
CA PRO A 83 -5.17 18.64 -1.98
C PRO A 83 -5.15 19.04 -0.50
N TYR A 84 -4.40 20.10 -0.18
CA TYR A 84 -4.22 20.62 1.18
C TYR A 84 -4.86 21.99 1.34
N ALA A 85 -5.78 22.12 2.31
CA ALA A 85 -6.39 23.41 2.65
C ALA A 85 -5.41 24.24 3.47
N PHE A 86 -5.21 25.51 3.07
CA PHE A 86 -4.32 26.44 3.73
C PHE A 86 -4.89 27.86 3.69
N THR A 87 -4.68 28.60 4.77
CA THR A 87 -5.05 30.02 4.86
C THR A 87 -3.79 30.84 4.98
N THR A 88 -3.59 31.79 4.05
CA THR A 88 -2.44 32.70 4.07
C THR A 88 -2.55 33.71 5.19
N SER A 89 -1.44 34.36 5.54
CA SER A 89 -1.41 35.49 6.50
C SER A 89 -2.27 36.68 6.06
N GLY A 90 -2.51 36.83 4.77
CA GLY A 90 -3.46 37.78 4.20
C GLY A 90 -4.94 37.42 4.34
N GLY A 91 -5.27 36.29 4.96
CA GLY A 91 -6.63 35.82 5.19
C GLY A 91 -7.28 35.10 4.00
N VAL A 92 -6.53 34.79 2.94
CA VAL A 92 -7.05 34.03 1.79
C VAL A 92 -7.01 32.55 2.12
N SER A 93 -8.18 31.92 2.23
CA SER A 93 -8.31 30.47 2.40
C SER A 93 -8.49 29.81 1.05
N SER A 94 -7.64 28.82 0.72
CA SER A 94 -7.74 28.07 -0.52
C SER A 94 -7.20 26.65 -0.34
N THR A 95 -7.36 25.83 -1.38
CA THR A 95 -6.89 24.44 -1.38
C THR A 95 -5.80 24.30 -2.44
N PHE A 96 -4.65 23.78 -2.04
CA PHE A 96 -3.46 23.70 -2.89
C PHE A 96 -3.19 22.26 -3.35
N PRO A 97 -2.75 22.06 -4.61
CA PRO A 97 -2.38 20.75 -5.10
C PRO A 97 -1.21 20.16 -4.30
N MET A 98 -1.19 18.83 -4.16
CA MET A 98 -0.15 18.12 -3.42
C MET A 98 0.45 16.96 -4.25
N ASP A 99 0.36 17.05 -5.58
CA ASP A 99 1.15 16.17 -6.44
C ASP A 99 2.66 16.40 -6.27
N ASP A 100 3.47 15.50 -6.78
CA ASP A 100 4.93 15.54 -6.64
C ASP A 100 5.54 16.85 -7.13
N THR A 101 4.98 17.46 -8.17
CA THR A 101 5.47 18.72 -8.73
C THR A 101 5.17 19.88 -7.76
N ALA A 102 3.96 19.95 -7.25
CA ALA A 102 3.55 20.95 -6.29
C ALA A 102 4.37 20.87 -5.00
N GLN A 103 4.53 19.65 -4.44
CA GLN A 103 5.35 19.45 -3.24
C GLN A 103 6.81 19.88 -3.44
N LYS A 104 7.42 19.55 -4.59
CA LYS A 104 8.78 20.01 -4.95
C LYS A 104 8.85 21.53 -5.05
N ASN A 105 7.84 22.17 -5.65
CA ASN A 105 7.80 23.64 -5.76
C ASN A 105 7.71 24.31 -4.38
N TYR A 106 6.90 23.77 -3.46
CA TYR A 106 6.82 24.30 -2.09
C TYR A 106 8.13 24.10 -1.33
N ALA A 107 8.76 22.92 -1.46
CA ALA A 107 10.06 22.65 -0.84
C ALA A 107 11.16 23.58 -1.38
N ASN A 108 11.21 23.77 -2.70
CA ASN A 108 12.17 24.66 -3.34
C ASN A 108 11.96 26.13 -2.90
N ALA A 109 10.72 26.62 -2.89
CA ALA A 109 10.42 27.97 -2.44
C ALA A 109 10.77 28.16 -0.95
N ASN A 110 10.46 27.17 -0.09
CA ASN A 110 10.88 27.21 1.31
C ASN A 110 12.40 27.25 1.45
N THR A 111 13.13 26.44 0.68
CA THR A 111 14.59 26.46 0.68
C THR A 111 15.15 27.80 0.24
N MET A 112 14.67 28.35 -0.88
CA MET A 112 15.19 29.60 -1.44
C MET A 112 14.89 30.80 -0.55
N TYR A 113 13.63 30.97 -0.15
CA TYR A 113 13.17 32.22 0.44
C TYR A 113 13.16 32.19 1.97
N ASN A 114 12.89 31.05 2.60
CA ASN A 114 12.90 30.93 4.05
C ASN A 114 14.27 30.52 4.61
N LEU A 115 14.90 29.48 4.07
CA LEU A 115 16.17 28.96 4.61
C LEU A 115 17.37 29.77 4.11
N ASN A 116 17.45 30.03 2.81
CA ASN A 116 18.58 30.77 2.19
C ASN A 116 18.35 32.29 2.19
N GLN A 117 17.21 32.78 2.72
CA GLN A 117 16.88 34.19 2.86
C GLN A 117 17.01 35.00 1.57
N GLN A 118 16.79 34.38 0.40
CA GLN A 118 16.74 35.10 -0.85
C GLN A 118 15.50 36.03 -0.86
N PRO A 119 15.62 37.22 -1.47
CA PRO A 119 14.48 38.16 -1.53
C PRO A 119 13.34 37.53 -2.32
N LEU A 120 12.12 37.56 -1.73
CA LEU A 120 10.93 37.07 -2.40
C LEU A 120 10.57 38.05 -3.55
N PRO A 121 10.37 37.56 -4.79
CA PRO A 121 9.95 38.41 -5.89
C PRO A 121 8.63 39.10 -5.59
N SER A 122 8.50 40.37 -6.03
CA SER A 122 7.25 41.12 -5.91
C SER A 122 6.12 40.34 -6.64
N GLY A 123 4.98 40.17 -5.95
CA GLY A 123 3.83 39.47 -6.51
C GLY A 123 4.00 37.94 -6.57
N PHE A 124 4.88 37.36 -5.75
CA PHE A 124 5.02 35.90 -5.68
C PHE A 124 3.71 35.25 -5.25
N PHE A 125 3.35 34.16 -5.94
CA PHE A 125 2.11 33.41 -5.70
C PHE A 125 2.30 31.90 -5.95
N PHE A 126 1.37 31.11 -5.41
CA PHE A 126 1.10 29.76 -5.87
C PHE A 126 -0.30 29.68 -6.46
N TYR A 127 -0.50 28.78 -7.43
CA TYR A 127 -1.83 28.44 -7.92
C TYR A 127 -2.51 27.46 -6.97
N ASP A 128 -3.79 27.72 -6.68
CA ASP A 128 -4.66 26.75 -6.02
C ASP A 128 -5.16 25.67 -7.00
N VAL A 129 -5.96 24.72 -6.51
CA VAL A 129 -6.54 23.65 -7.35
C VAL A 129 -7.44 24.16 -8.47
N ASN A 130 -7.96 25.38 -8.37
CA ASN A 130 -8.81 26.05 -9.36
C ASN A 130 -8.01 26.94 -10.30
N GLN A 131 -6.68 26.89 -10.27
CA GLN A 131 -5.76 27.73 -11.05
C GLN A 131 -5.89 29.24 -10.71
N VAL A 132 -6.31 29.56 -9.49
CA VAL A 132 -6.33 30.94 -8.99
C VAL A 132 -4.98 31.26 -8.37
N ALA A 133 -4.36 32.37 -8.78
CA ALA A 133 -3.11 32.84 -8.19
C ALA A 133 -3.36 33.41 -6.79
N VAL A 134 -2.81 32.77 -5.78
CA VAL A 134 -2.91 33.19 -4.37
C VAL A 134 -1.57 33.78 -3.96
N PRO A 135 -1.51 35.05 -3.54
CA PRO A 135 -0.27 35.69 -3.09
C PRO A 135 0.27 35.05 -1.79
N PHE A 136 1.60 34.90 -1.73
CA PHE A 136 2.28 34.30 -0.59
C PHE A 136 3.38 35.19 -0.06
N THR A 137 3.49 35.25 1.27
CA THR A 137 4.66 35.76 1.98
C THR A 137 5.66 34.66 2.27
N VAL A 138 6.88 34.96 2.70
CA VAL A 138 7.87 33.97 3.15
C VAL A 138 7.32 33.13 4.31
N ALA A 139 6.58 33.77 5.23
CA ALA A 139 5.94 33.06 6.34
C ALA A 139 4.88 32.06 5.85
N ASP A 140 4.10 32.42 4.83
CA ASP A 140 3.10 31.53 4.23
C ASP A 140 3.75 30.33 3.55
N ILE A 141 4.83 30.55 2.80
CA ILE A 141 5.61 29.46 2.16
C ILE A 141 6.09 28.46 3.21
N LYS A 142 6.71 28.96 4.30
CA LYS A 142 7.15 28.14 5.43
C LYS A 142 6.00 27.35 6.04
N ASN A 143 4.88 28.02 6.33
CA ASN A 143 3.74 27.41 7.02
C ASN A 143 3.02 26.40 6.12
N LEU A 144 2.86 26.66 4.82
CA LEU A 144 2.34 25.67 3.86
C LEU A 144 3.22 24.43 3.82
N TYR A 145 4.54 24.61 3.70
CA TYR A 145 5.50 23.51 3.65
C TYR A 145 5.46 22.65 4.94
N LEU A 146 5.49 23.29 6.11
CA LEU A 146 5.47 22.60 7.39
C LEU A 146 4.12 21.91 7.65
N GLY A 147 3.00 22.58 7.33
CA GLY A 147 1.66 22.02 7.49
C GLY A 147 1.43 20.80 6.61
N ALA A 148 1.81 20.88 5.34
CA ALA A 148 1.75 19.77 4.42
C ALA A 148 2.65 18.60 4.87
N GLY A 149 3.87 18.89 5.32
CA GLY A 149 4.80 17.90 5.87
C GLY A 149 4.25 17.22 7.12
N GLY A 150 3.67 17.99 8.05
CA GLY A 150 3.02 17.46 9.26
C GLY A 150 1.85 16.53 8.94
N ARG A 151 0.99 16.92 7.98
CA ARG A 151 -0.10 16.06 7.50
C ARG A 151 0.45 14.75 6.92
N ASN A 152 1.49 14.81 6.09
CA ASN A 152 2.06 13.61 5.49
C ASN A 152 2.62 12.67 6.57
N GLN A 153 3.30 13.20 7.60
CA GLN A 153 3.76 12.41 8.74
C GLN A 153 2.61 11.74 9.50
N ALA A 154 1.49 12.45 9.69
CA ALA A 154 0.31 11.89 10.33
C ALA A 154 -0.29 10.73 9.51
N TYR A 155 -0.33 10.83 8.17
CA TYR A 155 -0.77 9.73 7.31
C TYR A 155 0.17 8.53 7.36
N TYR A 156 1.49 8.72 7.40
CA TYR A 156 2.44 7.62 7.59
C TYR A 156 2.23 6.93 8.94
N ALA A 157 2.02 7.69 10.02
CA ALA A 157 1.71 7.11 11.34
C ALA A 157 0.40 6.31 11.33
N ALA A 158 -0.64 6.83 10.68
CA ALA A 158 -1.91 6.13 10.51
C ALA A 158 -1.76 4.83 9.70
N PHE A 159 -0.92 4.84 8.66
CA PHE A 159 -0.61 3.64 7.88
C PHE A 159 0.11 2.57 8.70
N GLU A 160 1.15 2.94 9.45
CA GLU A 160 1.86 1.98 10.31
C GLU A 160 0.93 1.40 11.39
N LYS A 161 0.04 2.22 11.95
CA LYS A 161 -0.98 1.73 12.87
C LYS A 161 -1.92 0.73 12.18
N ALA A 162 -2.49 1.08 11.04
CA ALA A 162 -3.41 0.20 10.30
C ALA A 162 -2.73 -1.12 9.91
N LYS A 163 -1.46 -1.08 9.47
CA LYS A 163 -0.66 -2.27 9.17
C LYS A 163 -0.48 -3.17 10.39
N ASN A 164 -0.19 -2.60 11.56
CA ASN A 164 -0.07 -3.37 12.81
C ASN A 164 -1.41 -3.97 13.23
N ASP A 165 -2.51 -3.22 13.10
CA ASP A 165 -3.87 -3.70 13.39
C ASP A 165 -4.26 -4.87 12.47
N ILE A 166 -3.91 -4.79 11.16
CA ILE A 166 -4.10 -5.87 10.17
C ILE A 166 -3.34 -7.13 10.60
N LEU A 167 -2.06 -6.99 10.98
CA LEU A 167 -1.24 -8.13 11.38
C LEU A 167 -1.69 -8.76 12.70
N ALA A 168 -2.28 -7.99 13.61
CA ALA A 168 -2.82 -8.45 14.87
C ALA A 168 -4.22 -9.08 14.74
N ALA A 169 -4.95 -8.80 13.66
CA ALA A 169 -6.31 -9.32 13.46
C ALA A 169 -6.30 -10.83 13.23
N THR A 170 -7.20 -11.55 13.89
CA THR A 170 -7.26 -13.02 13.91
C THR A 170 -8.33 -13.60 12.99
N THR A 171 -9.15 -12.75 12.35
CA THR A 171 -10.20 -13.18 11.42
C THR A 171 -10.13 -12.39 10.11
N VAL A 172 -10.55 -13.03 9.02
CA VAL A 172 -10.63 -12.40 7.69
C VAL A 172 -11.51 -11.15 7.70
N SER A 173 -12.66 -11.22 8.37
CA SER A 173 -13.60 -10.08 8.47
C SER A 173 -12.99 -8.88 9.21
N ALA A 174 -12.27 -9.14 10.31
CA ALA A 174 -11.57 -8.09 11.05
C ALA A 174 -10.47 -7.43 10.19
N VAL A 175 -9.69 -8.23 9.45
CA VAL A 175 -8.68 -7.71 8.52
C VAL A 175 -9.31 -6.79 7.47
N GLN A 176 -10.36 -7.25 6.81
CA GLN A 176 -11.01 -6.52 5.70
C GLN A 176 -11.71 -5.22 6.14
N SER A 177 -12.04 -5.09 7.43
CA SER A 177 -12.66 -3.87 7.97
C SER A 177 -11.65 -2.74 8.25
N ILE A 178 -10.35 -3.02 8.25
CA ILE A 178 -9.32 -2.02 8.56
C ILE A 178 -9.03 -1.17 7.32
N THR A 179 -9.15 0.14 7.48
CA THR A 179 -8.85 1.15 6.46
C THR A 179 -7.88 2.18 7.01
N LEU A 180 -7.30 3.00 6.12
CA LEU A 180 -6.52 4.14 6.56
C LEU A 180 -7.43 5.15 7.28
N SER A 181 -7.12 5.46 8.53
CA SER A 181 -7.81 6.55 9.24
C SER A 181 -7.36 7.90 8.69
N ASN A 182 -8.28 8.84 8.60
CA ASN A 182 -7.93 10.24 8.30
C ASN A 182 -7.44 10.88 9.60
N PRO A 183 -6.17 11.31 9.68
CA PRO A 183 -5.58 11.90 10.87
C PRO A 183 -6.02 13.34 11.13
#